data_6e6c08e56aa897305972099add4cb017
#
_entry.id   6e6c08e56aa897305972099add4cb017
#
_cell.length_a   1.000
_cell.length_b   1.000
_cell.length_c   1.000
_cell.angle_alpha   90.00
_cell.angle_beta   90.00
_cell.angle_gamma   90.00
#
_symmetry.space_group_name_H-M   'P 1'
#
loop_
_entity.id
_entity.type
_entity.pdbx_description
1 polymer ?
#
loop_
_entity_poly.entity_id
_entity_poly.type
_entity_poly.pdbx_seq_one_letter_code
_entity_poly.pdbx_strand_id
1 'polypeptide(L)'
;MDQKLKGLKIYNTLSGSKEPFEPIHKDAVGMYVCGPTLYSEPHMGNMRTFINFDLVYRYLLHVGYNVKYVRNITDAGHITNSAGQQEDSIGKAAKLEQLQPLEIVYKYNVRFQNLQKIYNLLPPTIEPTATGHIQEQIEIIEKIIENGFAYVVNGSVYFDVQTYKKSFDYGALSGRKVEELENETRELNAQGEKRFFADFALWKKANENDMQIWRSPWGDGNPGWHIECTAMSTKYLGET
;
A
#
# COMPACT_ATOMS: atom_id res chain seq x y z
N MET A 1 -17.42 23.21 -19.66
CA MET A 1 -17.01 22.05 -18.86
C MET A 1 -18.19 21.37 -18.12
N ASP A 2 -19.17 22.10 -17.65
CA ASP A 2 -20.25 21.56 -16.82
C ASP A 2 -21.24 20.55 -17.47
N GLN A 3 -21.29 20.46 -18.79
CA GLN A 3 -22.23 19.56 -19.47
C GLN A 3 -21.73 18.11 -19.62
N LYS A 4 -20.39 17.88 -19.62
CA LYS A 4 -19.80 16.54 -19.81
C LYS A 4 -19.84 15.63 -18.58
N LEU A 5 -20.00 16.21 -17.39
CA LEU A 5 -19.97 15.48 -16.13
C LEU A 5 -21.36 15.23 -15.53
N LYS A 6 -22.45 15.72 -16.17
CA LYS A 6 -23.80 15.44 -15.69
C LYS A 6 -24.05 13.94 -15.65
N GLY A 7 -23.95 13.36 -14.45
CA GLY A 7 -24.28 11.98 -14.19
C GLY A 7 -23.11 11.04 -13.86
N LEU A 8 -21.84 11.51 -13.85
CA LEU A 8 -20.76 10.65 -13.34
C LEU A 8 -20.98 10.37 -11.86
N LYS A 9 -21.11 9.09 -11.53
CA LYS A 9 -21.20 8.61 -10.16
C LYS A 9 -20.12 7.56 -9.91
N ILE A 10 -19.47 7.66 -8.76
CA ILE A 10 -18.46 6.70 -8.31
C ILE A 10 -18.96 6.04 -7.03
N TYR A 11 -18.74 4.74 -6.88
CA TYR A 11 -19.04 4.04 -5.65
C TYR A 11 -18.05 4.47 -4.56
N ASN A 12 -18.60 5.03 -3.48
CA ASN A 12 -17.83 5.42 -2.30
C ASN A 12 -17.91 4.29 -1.27
N THR A 13 -16.78 3.67 -0.97
CA THR A 13 -16.71 2.57 -0.01
C THR A 13 -17.12 3.02 1.40
N LEU A 14 -16.83 4.27 1.78
CA LEU A 14 -17.16 4.79 3.11
C LEU A 14 -18.69 4.90 3.32
N SER A 15 -19.43 5.40 2.32
CA SER A 15 -20.89 5.50 2.41
C SER A 15 -21.62 4.25 1.93
N GLY A 16 -20.92 3.29 1.28
CA GLY A 16 -21.50 2.09 0.70
C GLY A 16 -22.44 2.37 -0.48
N SER A 17 -22.34 3.53 -1.12
CA SER A 17 -23.28 3.95 -2.17
C SER A 17 -22.58 4.63 -3.36
N LYS A 18 -23.30 4.70 -4.51
CA LYS A 18 -22.86 5.49 -5.66
C LYS A 18 -23.25 6.94 -5.47
N GLU A 19 -22.25 7.80 -5.44
CA GLU A 19 -22.39 9.25 -5.22
C GLU A 19 -21.97 10.03 -6.47
N PRO A 20 -22.52 11.26 -6.69
CA PRO A 20 -22.00 12.15 -7.69
C PRO A 20 -20.51 12.38 -7.47
N PHE A 21 -19.73 12.34 -8.54
CA PHE A 21 -18.30 12.62 -8.45
C PHE A 21 -18.04 14.14 -8.34
N GLU A 22 -17.48 14.54 -7.22
CA GLU A 22 -17.09 15.92 -6.94
C GLU A 22 -15.58 15.97 -6.68
N PRO A 23 -14.77 16.52 -7.59
CA PRO A 23 -13.32 16.61 -7.38
C PRO A 23 -12.97 17.66 -6.33
N ILE A 24 -11.96 17.41 -5.53
CA ILE A 24 -11.44 18.35 -4.53
C ILE A 24 -10.98 19.64 -5.21
N HIS A 25 -10.35 19.55 -6.38
CA HIS A 25 -9.93 20.68 -7.19
C HIS A 25 -10.73 20.72 -8.47
N LYS A 26 -11.32 21.89 -8.81
CA LYS A 26 -12.28 22.08 -9.91
C LYS A 26 -11.91 21.41 -11.23
N ASP A 27 -10.65 21.47 -11.64
CA ASP A 27 -10.19 20.99 -12.95
C ASP A 27 -9.13 19.88 -12.84
N ALA A 28 -8.86 19.37 -11.63
CA ALA A 28 -7.82 18.39 -11.38
C ALA A 28 -8.29 17.25 -10.47
N VAL A 29 -7.83 16.04 -10.78
CA VAL A 29 -8.11 14.83 -10.00
C VAL A 29 -6.81 14.16 -9.62
N GLY A 30 -6.60 13.93 -8.32
CA GLY A 30 -5.58 13.02 -7.82
C GLY A 30 -6.11 11.59 -7.82
N MET A 31 -5.34 10.66 -8.39
CA MET A 31 -5.68 9.24 -8.41
C MET A 31 -4.48 8.43 -7.94
N TYR A 32 -4.63 7.65 -6.85
CA TYR A 32 -3.62 6.73 -6.37
C TYR A 32 -4.07 5.29 -6.58
N VAL A 33 -3.20 4.47 -7.14
CA VAL A 33 -3.45 3.03 -7.31
C VAL A 33 -2.26 2.26 -6.76
N CYS A 34 -2.51 1.32 -5.85
CA CYS A 34 -1.45 0.44 -5.38
C CYS A 34 -0.89 -0.36 -6.55
N GLY A 35 0.43 -0.28 -6.70
CA GLY A 35 1.16 -0.94 -7.77
C GLY A 35 1.55 -2.39 -7.44
N PRO A 36 2.30 -3.03 -8.32
CA PRO A 36 2.72 -4.41 -8.11
C PRO A 36 3.86 -4.51 -7.11
N THR A 37 3.93 -5.64 -6.41
CA THR A 37 5.15 -6.11 -5.75
C THR A 37 5.92 -6.97 -6.74
N LEU A 38 7.17 -6.57 -7.03
CA LEU A 38 7.93 -7.11 -8.15
C LEU A 38 8.88 -8.24 -7.72
N TYR A 39 8.34 -9.42 -7.46
CA TYR A 39 9.12 -10.62 -7.10
C TYR A 39 8.81 -11.84 -7.96
N SER A 40 7.80 -11.75 -8.82
CA SER A 40 7.38 -12.85 -9.70
C SER A 40 6.76 -12.35 -11.00
N GLU A 41 6.50 -13.26 -11.94
CA GLU A 41 5.77 -12.94 -13.17
C GLU A 41 4.40 -12.34 -12.85
N PRO A 42 4.08 -11.16 -13.39
CA PRO A 42 2.74 -10.64 -13.28
C PRO A 42 1.77 -11.50 -14.08
N HIS A 43 0.65 -11.84 -13.46
CA HIS A 43 -0.40 -12.65 -14.07
C HIS A 43 -1.67 -11.84 -14.32
N MET A 44 -2.65 -12.43 -14.99
CA MET A 44 -3.91 -11.79 -15.38
C MET A 44 -4.66 -11.16 -14.20
N GLY A 45 -4.61 -11.78 -13.01
CA GLY A 45 -5.21 -11.23 -11.79
C GLY A 45 -4.61 -9.88 -11.40
N ASN A 46 -3.28 -9.71 -11.52
CA ASN A 46 -2.64 -8.42 -11.28
C ASN A 46 -3.06 -7.40 -12.35
N MET A 47 -3.03 -7.80 -13.62
CA MET A 47 -3.35 -6.90 -14.74
C MET A 47 -4.80 -6.43 -14.72
N ARG A 48 -5.74 -7.23 -14.20
CA ARG A 48 -7.15 -6.84 -14.04
C ARG A 48 -7.30 -5.53 -13.26
N THR A 49 -6.55 -5.37 -12.18
CA THR A 49 -6.57 -4.13 -11.39
C THR A 49 -6.16 -2.94 -12.25
N PHE A 50 -5.03 -3.05 -12.95
CA PHE A 50 -4.50 -1.94 -13.75
C PHE A 50 -5.37 -1.63 -14.97
N ILE A 51 -5.97 -2.63 -15.62
CA ILE A 51 -6.94 -2.43 -16.71
C ILE A 51 -8.18 -1.66 -16.22
N ASN A 52 -8.73 -2.02 -15.06
CA ASN A 52 -9.89 -1.34 -14.51
C ASN A 52 -9.58 0.14 -14.17
N PHE A 53 -8.42 0.40 -13.58
CA PHE A 53 -8.05 1.77 -13.25
C PHE A 53 -7.59 2.58 -14.47
N ASP A 54 -7.05 1.94 -15.51
CA ASP A 54 -6.80 2.60 -16.79
C ASP A 54 -8.10 3.08 -17.45
N LEU A 55 -9.17 2.29 -17.37
CA LEU A 55 -10.48 2.72 -17.84
C LEU A 55 -10.99 3.97 -17.10
N VAL A 56 -10.84 4.00 -15.76
CA VAL A 56 -11.19 5.18 -14.96
C VAL A 56 -10.32 6.38 -15.34
N TYR A 57 -9.01 6.18 -15.48
CA TYR A 57 -8.07 7.21 -15.87
C TYR A 57 -8.41 7.82 -17.24
N ARG A 58 -8.62 6.97 -18.25
CA ARG A 58 -9.02 7.40 -19.61
C ARG A 58 -10.34 8.15 -19.60
N TYR A 59 -11.31 7.71 -18.81
CA TYR A 59 -12.60 8.38 -18.72
C TYR A 59 -12.46 9.78 -18.09
N LEU A 60 -11.70 9.92 -17.01
CA LEU A 60 -11.44 11.22 -16.39
C LEU A 60 -10.73 12.20 -17.37
N LEU A 61 -9.75 11.70 -18.15
CA LEU A 61 -9.10 12.48 -19.20
C LEU A 61 -10.10 12.87 -20.31
N HIS A 62 -10.95 11.93 -20.74
CA HIS A 62 -11.96 12.15 -21.79
C HIS A 62 -12.96 13.24 -21.40
N VAL A 63 -13.38 13.28 -20.14
CA VAL A 63 -14.29 14.34 -19.66
C VAL A 63 -13.57 15.66 -19.34
N GLY A 64 -12.26 15.72 -19.53
CA GLY A 64 -11.47 16.95 -19.56
C GLY A 64 -10.78 17.32 -18.24
N TYR A 65 -10.65 16.38 -17.29
CA TYR A 65 -9.84 16.61 -16.09
C TYR A 65 -8.34 16.55 -16.39
N ASN A 66 -7.57 17.34 -15.68
CA ASN A 66 -6.14 17.11 -15.51
C ASN A 66 -5.96 16.07 -14.39
N VAL A 67 -5.49 14.88 -14.74
CA VAL A 67 -5.39 13.78 -13.78
C VAL A 67 -3.93 13.54 -13.40
N LYS A 68 -3.63 13.67 -12.11
CA LYS A 68 -2.36 13.25 -11.52
C LYS A 68 -2.50 11.80 -11.07
N TYR A 69 -2.08 10.87 -11.91
CA TYR A 69 -2.13 9.45 -11.62
C TYR A 69 -0.81 8.98 -11.01
N VAL A 70 -0.88 8.56 -9.75
CA VAL A 70 0.25 8.01 -8.99
C VAL A 70 0.04 6.51 -8.82
N ARG A 71 1.03 5.71 -9.20
CA ARG A 71 1.05 4.27 -8.98
C ARG A 71 2.41 3.87 -8.44
N ASN A 72 2.46 3.29 -7.25
CA ASN A 72 3.73 2.89 -6.66
C ASN A 72 4.29 1.61 -7.28
N ILE A 73 5.58 1.41 -7.07
CA ILE A 73 6.27 0.13 -7.21
C ILE A 73 6.67 -0.32 -5.81
N THR A 74 6.16 -1.48 -5.38
CA THR A 74 6.60 -2.09 -4.13
C THR A 74 7.84 -2.92 -4.39
N ASP A 75 8.99 -2.32 -4.14
CA ASP A 75 10.33 -2.87 -4.32
C ASP A 75 11.02 -3.21 -2.97
N ALA A 76 10.28 -3.15 -1.87
CA ALA A 76 10.64 -3.63 -0.53
C ALA A 76 9.82 -4.88 -0.19
N GLY A 77 10.48 -5.91 0.34
CA GLY A 77 10.01 -7.29 0.24
C GLY A 77 9.10 -7.86 1.32
N HIS A 78 8.47 -7.07 2.20
CA HIS A 78 7.67 -7.63 3.30
C HIS A 78 6.18 -7.69 2.95
N ILE A 79 5.74 -8.85 2.46
CA ILE A 79 4.33 -9.19 2.28
C ILE A 79 3.90 -10.12 3.41
N THR A 80 2.70 -9.91 3.93
CA THR A 80 2.06 -10.87 4.84
C THR A 80 1.53 -12.05 4.00
N ASN A 81 2.03 -13.27 4.27
CA ASN A 81 1.51 -14.46 3.62
C ASN A 81 0.10 -14.82 4.14
N SER A 82 -0.55 -15.80 3.50
CA SER A 82 -1.88 -16.28 3.89
C SER A 82 -1.98 -16.80 5.33
N ALA A 83 -0.85 -17.10 5.97
CA ALA A 83 -0.76 -17.49 7.38
C ALA A 83 -0.51 -16.28 8.31
N GLY A 84 -0.58 -15.04 7.83
CA GLY A 84 -0.36 -13.84 8.63
C GLY A 84 1.11 -13.59 9.02
N GLN A 85 2.05 -14.39 8.48
CA GLN A 85 3.48 -14.20 8.70
C GLN A 85 4.03 -13.23 7.65
N GLN A 86 4.89 -12.33 8.07
CA GLN A 86 5.62 -11.48 7.14
C GLN A 86 6.71 -12.30 6.44
N GLU A 87 6.70 -12.29 5.12
CA GLU A 87 7.66 -12.98 4.28
C GLU A 87 8.35 -11.98 3.35
N ASP A 88 9.68 -11.98 3.35
CA ASP A 88 10.48 -11.24 2.36
C ASP A 88 10.42 -11.97 1.01
N SER A 89 9.38 -11.69 0.24
CA SER A 89 9.15 -12.33 -1.05
C SER A 89 10.20 -11.93 -2.08
N ILE A 90 10.72 -10.70 -2.05
CA ILE A 90 11.78 -10.25 -2.95
C ILE A 90 13.10 -10.92 -2.57
N GLY A 91 13.48 -10.94 -1.29
CA GLY A 91 14.68 -11.60 -0.82
C GLY A 91 14.65 -13.11 -1.06
N LYS A 92 13.48 -13.75 -0.91
CA LYS A 92 13.30 -15.17 -1.23
C LYS A 92 13.49 -15.44 -2.73
N ALA A 93 12.91 -14.63 -3.60
CA ALA A 93 13.11 -14.73 -5.05
C ALA A 93 14.58 -14.49 -5.42
N ALA A 94 15.23 -13.50 -4.78
CA ALA A 94 16.63 -13.20 -4.98
C ALA A 94 17.55 -14.38 -4.62
N LYS A 95 17.31 -15.03 -3.48
CA LYS A 95 18.04 -16.23 -3.06
C LYS A 95 17.83 -17.41 -4.03
N LEU A 96 16.60 -17.64 -4.48
CA LEU A 96 16.26 -18.72 -5.40
C LEU A 96 16.91 -18.54 -6.79
N GLU A 97 16.96 -17.30 -7.27
CA GLU A 97 17.54 -16.97 -8.58
C GLU A 97 19.04 -16.60 -8.51
N GLN A 98 19.64 -16.57 -7.32
CA GLN A 98 21.03 -16.16 -7.08
C GLN A 98 21.32 -14.72 -7.57
N LEU A 99 20.37 -13.82 -7.36
CA LEU A 99 20.42 -12.40 -7.73
C LEU A 99 20.33 -11.51 -6.48
N GLN A 100 20.64 -10.22 -6.64
CA GLN A 100 20.36 -9.22 -5.63
C GLN A 100 18.88 -8.80 -5.66
N PRO A 101 18.29 -8.34 -4.54
CA PRO A 101 16.89 -7.89 -4.49
C PRO A 101 16.52 -6.90 -5.58
N LEU A 102 17.36 -5.89 -5.85
CA LEU A 102 17.11 -4.90 -6.89
C LEU A 102 17.19 -5.47 -8.30
N GLU A 103 17.96 -6.52 -8.54
CA GLU A 103 17.99 -7.21 -9.84
C GLU A 103 16.68 -7.95 -10.10
N ILE A 104 16.11 -8.59 -9.06
CA ILE A 104 14.77 -9.21 -9.11
C ILE A 104 13.72 -8.15 -9.43
N VAL A 105 13.70 -7.05 -8.67
CA VAL A 105 12.77 -5.94 -8.91
C VAL A 105 12.89 -5.41 -10.34
N TYR A 106 14.09 -5.14 -10.81
CA TYR A 106 14.32 -4.66 -12.18
C TYR A 106 13.83 -5.65 -13.23
N LYS A 107 14.18 -6.92 -13.11
CA LYS A 107 13.74 -8.00 -14.01
C LYS A 107 12.21 -8.04 -14.16
N TYR A 108 11.49 -8.07 -13.05
CA TYR A 108 10.03 -8.16 -13.07
C TYR A 108 9.36 -6.82 -13.39
N ASN A 109 10.00 -5.69 -13.11
CA ASN A 109 9.52 -4.38 -13.56
C ASN A 109 9.53 -4.27 -15.08
N VAL A 110 10.62 -4.67 -15.75
CA VAL A 110 10.68 -4.69 -17.22
C VAL A 110 9.55 -5.53 -17.81
N ARG A 111 9.26 -6.69 -17.23
CA ARG A 111 8.17 -7.57 -17.67
C ARG A 111 6.80 -6.94 -17.45
N PHE A 112 6.59 -6.32 -16.30
CA PHE A 112 5.37 -5.60 -15.97
C PHE A 112 5.13 -4.44 -16.96
N GLN A 113 6.17 -3.62 -17.22
CA GLN A 113 6.08 -2.53 -18.20
C GLN A 113 5.76 -3.03 -19.62
N ASN A 114 6.31 -4.17 -20.02
CA ASN A 114 5.99 -4.78 -21.32
C ASN A 114 4.53 -5.25 -21.39
N LEU A 115 4.01 -5.87 -20.32
CA LEU A 115 2.60 -6.25 -20.26
C LEU A 115 1.68 -5.04 -20.33
N GLN A 116 2.01 -3.93 -19.69
CA GLN A 116 1.23 -2.70 -19.82
C GLN A 116 1.11 -2.24 -21.27
N LYS A 117 2.21 -2.32 -22.03
CA LYS A 117 2.19 -1.98 -23.47
C LYS A 117 1.31 -2.96 -24.27
N ILE A 118 1.39 -4.27 -23.99
CA ILE A 118 0.56 -5.31 -24.63
C ILE A 118 -0.92 -5.05 -24.37
N TYR A 119 -1.29 -4.67 -23.16
CA TYR A 119 -2.67 -4.32 -22.79
C TYR A 119 -3.07 -2.89 -23.14
N ASN A 120 -2.18 -2.13 -23.82
CA ASN A 120 -2.42 -0.73 -24.21
C ASN A 120 -2.82 0.16 -23.03
N LEU A 121 -2.23 -0.03 -21.85
CA LEU A 121 -2.47 0.80 -20.68
C LEU A 121 -1.71 2.11 -20.80
N LEU A 122 -2.34 3.21 -20.39
CA LEU A 122 -1.66 4.49 -20.29
C LEU A 122 -0.67 4.48 -19.11
N PRO A 123 0.51 5.07 -19.28
CA PRO A 123 1.43 5.20 -18.15
C PRO A 123 0.85 6.14 -17.09
N PRO A 124 1.11 5.90 -15.80
CA PRO A 124 0.79 6.86 -14.75
C PRO A 124 1.65 8.13 -14.90
N THR A 125 1.26 9.20 -14.22
CA THR A 125 2.03 10.46 -14.18
C THR A 125 3.38 10.25 -13.50
N ILE A 126 3.41 9.39 -12.45
CA ILE A 126 4.61 9.01 -11.72
C ILE A 126 4.48 7.60 -11.14
N GLU A 127 5.58 6.84 -11.12
CA GLU A 127 5.72 5.55 -10.47
C GLU A 127 6.79 5.62 -9.37
N PRO A 128 6.46 6.13 -8.16
CA PRO A 128 7.40 6.16 -7.06
C PRO A 128 7.65 4.77 -6.48
N THR A 129 8.86 4.53 -5.97
CA THR A 129 9.24 3.26 -5.34
C THR A 129 9.14 3.32 -3.82
N ALA A 130 8.82 2.20 -3.18
CA ALA A 130 8.77 2.09 -1.72
C ALA A 130 10.15 2.35 -1.09
N THR A 131 11.22 1.80 -1.69
CA THR A 131 12.61 2.01 -1.22
C THR A 131 13.06 3.45 -1.33
N GLY A 132 12.58 4.19 -2.33
CA GLY A 132 12.85 5.63 -2.49
C GLY A 132 12.12 6.54 -1.49
N HIS A 133 11.26 5.98 -0.63
CA HIS A 133 10.41 6.71 0.31
C HIS A 133 10.48 6.17 1.74
N ILE A 134 11.58 5.54 2.11
CA ILE A 134 11.78 4.99 3.47
C ILE A 134 11.72 6.11 4.52
N GLN A 135 12.29 7.27 4.23
CA GLN A 135 12.30 8.39 5.17
C GLN A 135 10.87 8.88 5.46
N GLU A 136 10.05 9.05 4.44
CA GLU A 136 8.64 9.47 4.60
C GLU A 136 7.81 8.41 5.34
N GLN A 137 8.11 7.14 5.14
CA GLN A 137 7.46 6.06 5.90
C GLN A 137 7.83 6.14 7.38
N ILE A 138 9.11 6.36 7.71
CA ILE A 138 9.56 6.55 9.10
C ILE A 138 8.88 7.77 9.72
N GLU A 139 8.83 8.90 9.04
CA GLU A 139 8.17 10.14 9.52
C GLU A 139 6.68 9.94 9.84
N ILE A 140 5.98 9.15 9.02
CA ILE A 140 4.57 8.82 9.30
C ILE A 140 4.46 7.92 10.53
N ILE A 141 5.33 6.93 10.68
CA ILE A 141 5.33 6.05 11.84
C ILE A 141 5.62 6.84 13.12
N GLU A 142 6.58 7.77 13.09
CA GLU A 142 6.87 8.69 14.22
C GLU A 142 5.63 9.49 14.62
N LYS A 143 4.92 10.09 13.65
CA LYS A 143 3.65 10.79 13.91
C LYS A 143 2.57 9.89 14.54
N ILE A 144 2.47 8.63 14.10
CA ILE A 144 1.52 7.68 14.68
C ILE A 144 1.89 7.35 16.14
N ILE A 145 3.18 7.20 16.45
CA ILE A 145 3.69 7.00 17.82
C ILE A 145 3.42 8.23 18.67
N GLU A 146 3.74 9.43 18.18
CA GLU A 146 3.50 10.71 18.87
C GLU A 146 2.02 10.92 19.21
N ASN A 147 1.13 10.50 18.32
CA ASN A 147 -0.32 10.52 18.55
C ASN A 147 -0.81 9.42 19.50
N GLY A 148 0.06 8.53 19.97
CA GLY A 148 -0.27 7.46 20.94
C GLY A 148 -0.97 6.25 20.32
N PHE A 149 -0.95 6.08 18.99
CA PHE A 149 -1.61 4.97 18.30
C PHE A 149 -0.63 3.87 17.83
N ALA A 150 0.62 3.93 18.24
CA ALA A 150 1.58 2.86 18.00
C ALA A 150 2.51 2.67 19.21
N TYR A 151 3.13 1.51 19.30
CA TYR A 151 4.08 1.16 20.35
C TYR A 151 5.28 0.39 19.81
N VAL A 152 6.42 0.54 20.48
CA VAL A 152 7.67 -0.13 20.12
C VAL A 152 7.87 -1.37 21.01
N VAL A 153 8.21 -2.50 20.38
CA VAL A 153 8.59 -3.75 21.07
C VAL A 153 9.77 -4.38 20.35
N ASN A 154 10.86 -4.60 21.07
CA ASN A 154 12.06 -5.31 20.58
C ASN A 154 12.63 -4.76 19.25
N GLY A 155 12.46 -3.46 18.96
CA GLY A 155 12.90 -2.84 17.70
C GLY A 155 11.87 -2.92 16.56
N SER A 156 10.72 -3.52 16.79
CA SER A 156 9.55 -3.46 15.90
C SER A 156 8.56 -2.40 16.38
N VAL A 157 7.76 -1.82 15.48
CA VAL A 157 6.69 -0.87 15.79
C VAL A 157 5.35 -1.45 15.33
N TYR A 158 4.36 -1.44 16.23
CA TYR A 158 3.02 -1.95 15.96
C TYR A 158 1.99 -0.86 16.13
N PHE A 159 0.99 -0.84 15.25
CA PHE A 159 -0.20 -0.01 15.41
C PHE A 159 -1.08 -0.59 16.51
N ASP A 160 -1.51 0.25 17.46
CA ASP A 160 -2.37 -0.11 18.59
C ASP A 160 -3.85 0.06 18.22
N VAL A 161 -4.44 -1.01 17.71
CA VAL A 161 -5.85 -1.02 17.29
C VAL A 161 -6.80 -0.78 18.45
N GLN A 162 -6.50 -1.32 19.64
CA GLN A 162 -7.36 -1.13 20.81
C GLN A 162 -7.37 0.33 21.29
N THR A 163 -6.23 1.00 21.26
CA THR A 163 -6.16 2.40 21.64
C THR A 163 -6.83 3.28 20.59
N TYR A 164 -6.63 3.01 19.32
CA TYR A 164 -7.30 3.73 18.23
C TYR A 164 -8.83 3.62 18.29
N LYS A 165 -9.37 2.43 18.57
CA LYS A 165 -10.82 2.19 18.72
C LYS A 165 -11.50 3.01 19.82
N LYS A 166 -10.76 3.51 20.81
CA LYS A 166 -11.35 4.34 21.88
C LYS A 166 -11.78 5.72 21.35
N SER A 167 -11.16 6.19 20.27
CA SER A 167 -11.37 7.53 19.75
C SER A 167 -11.93 7.55 18.32
N PHE A 168 -11.74 6.44 17.56
CA PHE A 168 -12.10 6.35 16.15
C PHE A 168 -12.75 5.00 15.82
N ASP A 169 -13.57 4.97 14.78
CA ASP A 169 -14.14 3.75 14.25
C ASP A 169 -13.13 3.03 13.34
N TYR A 170 -12.46 2.02 13.86
CA TYR A 170 -11.46 1.19 13.13
C TYR A 170 -12.12 0.29 12.09
N GLY A 171 -13.24 0.30 11.77
CA GLY A 171 -13.90 -0.53 10.75
C GLY A 171 -14.67 0.28 9.74
N ALA A 172 -14.69 1.61 9.90
CA ALA A 172 -15.52 2.51 9.13
C ALA A 172 -15.44 2.29 7.61
N LEU A 173 -14.24 2.10 7.06
CA LEU A 173 -14.04 1.90 5.63
C LEU A 173 -14.28 0.47 5.18
N SER A 174 -13.82 -0.53 5.96
CA SER A 174 -13.91 -1.94 5.57
C SER A 174 -15.26 -2.57 5.86
N GLY A 175 -16.05 -1.96 6.74
CA GLY A 175 -17.29 -2.54 7.29
C GLY A 175 -17.07 -3.75 8.21
N ARG A 176 -15.81 -4.12 8.49
CA ARG A 176 -15.47 -5.26 9.34
C ARG A 176 -15.43 -4.86 10.81
N LYS A 177 -15.99 -5.69 11.66
CA LYS A 177 -15.87 -5.55 13.11
C LYS A 177 -14.60 -6.26 13.58
N VAL A 178 -13.87 -5.63 14.52
CA VAL A 178 -12.63 -6.20 15.05
C VAL A 178 -12.89 -7.55 15.71
N GLU A 179 -14.05 -7.72 16.33
CA GLU A 179 -14.48 -8.95 16.99
C GLU A 179 -14.64 -10.13 15.99
N GLU A 180 -14.96 -9.85 14.73
CA GLU A 180 -15.05 -10.85 13.66
C GLU A 180 -13.66 -11.34 13.24
N LEU A 181 -12.66 -10.46 13.29
CA LEU A 181 -11.26 -10.79 13.00
C LEU A 181 -10.66 -11.72 14.07
N GLU A 182 -11.17 -11.70 15.29
CA GLU A 182 -10.67 -12.54 16.40
C GLU A 182 -10.85 -14.03 16.09
N ASN A 183 -11.94 -14.41 15.45
CA ASN A 183 -12.22 -15.80 15.11
C ASN A 183 -11.34 -16.33 13.97
N GLU A 184 -10.91 -15.44 13.05
CA GLU A 184 -10.06 -15.80 11.92
C GLU A 184 -8.57 -15.88 12.31
N THR A 185 -8.16 -15.22 13.41
CA THR A 185 -6.74 -15.05 13.78
C THR A 185 -6.32 -15.80 15.05
N ARG A 186 -7.21 -16.54 15.70
CA ARG A 186 -6.89 -17.30 16.94
C ARG A 186 -5.71 -18.28 16.76
N GLU A 187 -5.51 -18.84 15.59
CA GLU A 187 -4.40 -19.75 15.29
C GLU A 187 -3.07 -19.01 14.97
N LEU A 188 -3.12 -17.70 14.71
CA LEU A 188 -1.97 -16.90 14.30
C LEU A 188 -1.25 -16.18 15.45
N ASN A 189 -1.76 -16.26 16.67
CA ASN A 189 -1.23 -15.59 17.87
C ASN A 189 0.11 -16.14 18.40
N ALA A 190 0.83 -16.95 17.66
CA ALA A 190 2.12 -17.51 18.04
C ALA A 190 3.31 -16.51 18.02
N GLN A 191 3.09 -15.25 17.63
CA GLN A 191 4.12 -14.21 17.67
C GLN A 191 3.91 -13.29 18.88
N GLY A 192 4.52 -13.62 19.99
CA GLY A 192 4.38 -12.98 21.31
C GLY A 192 4.80 -11.50 21.44
N GLU A 193 4.94 -10.74 20.36
CA GLU A 193 5.28 -9.33 20.38
C GLU A 193 4.06 -8.40 20.34
N LYS A 194 2.94 -8.83 19.78
CA LYS A 194 1.73 -8.03 19.67
C LYS A 194 0.98 -8.00 21.02
N ARG A 195 0.48 -6.83 21.41
CA ARG A 195 -0.40 -6.68 22.59
C ARG A 195 -1.81 -7.16 22.33
N PHE A 196 -2.26 -7.07 21.07
CA PHE A 196 -3.58 -7.46 20.62
C PHE A 196 -3.50 -8.14 19.24
N PHE A 197 -4.37 -9.12 18.99
CA PHE A 197 -4.33 -9.93 17.76
C PHE A 197 -4.48 -9.09 16.48
N ALA A 198 -5.28 -8.03 16.52
CA ALA A 198 -5.54 -7.15 15.39
C ALA A 198 -4.44 -6.09 15.15
N ASP A 199 -3.48 -5.94 16.09
CA ASP A 199 -2.36 -5.03 15.89
C ASP A 199 -1.53 -5.49 14.69
N PHE A 200 -0.98 -4.55 13.94
CA PHE A 200 -0.18 -4.86 12.76
C PHE A 200 1.13 -4.07 12.77
N ALA A 201 2.16 -4.64 12.15
CA ALA A 201 3.46 -4.03 12.11
C ALA A 201 3.48 -2.82 11.16
N LEU A 202 3.96 -1.68 11.66
CA LEU A 202 4.31 -0.50 10.88
C LEU A 202 5.80 -0.53 10.51
N TRP A 203 6.63 -1.07 11.40
CA TRP A 203 8.06 -1.33 11.21
C TRP A 203 8.41 -2.67 11.81
N LYS A 204 9.16 -3.48 11.12
CA LYS A 204 9.59 -4.78 11.60
C LYS A 204 11.10 -4.81 11.76
N LYS A 205 11.58 -5.21 12.96
CA LYS A 205 12.99 -5.43 13.21
C LYS A 205 13.58 -6.41 12.19
N ALA A 206 14.74 -6.09 11.65
CA ALA A 206 15.44 -6.97 10.73
C ALA A 206 15.85 -8.30 11.37
N ASN A 207 15.78 -9.34 10.56
CA ASN A 207 16.31 -10.67 10.88
C ASN A 207 17.64 -10.88 10.13
N GLU A 208 18.45 -11.82 10.61
CA GLU A 208 19.75 -12.16 9.98
C GLU A 208 19.64 -12.59 8.51
N ASN A 209 18.46 -13.06 8.09
CA ASN A 209 18.21 -13.54 6.74
C ASN A 209 17.62 -12.48 5.80
N ASP A 210 17.30 -11.28 6.29
CA ASP A 210 16.76 -10.22 5.48
C ASP A 210 17.84 -9.64 4.55
N MET A 211 17.51 -9.52 3.26
CA MET A 211 18.43 -9.00 2.26
C MET A 211 18.29 -7.49 2.06
N GLN A 212 17.16 -6.91 2.48
CA GLN A 212 16.90 -5.48 2.44
C GLN A 212 16.67 -4.99 3.86
N ILE A 213 17.49 -4.06 4.32
CA ILE A 213 17.46 -3.56 5.71
C ILE A 213 17.71 -2.05 5.67
N TRP A 214 16.93 -1.30 6.45
CA TRP A 214 17.07 0.14 6.60
C TRP A 214 17.21 0.52 8.06
N ARG A 215 17.95 1.60 8.29
CA ARG A 215 18.08 2.19 9.62
C ARG A 215 16.83 2.99 9.98
N SER A 216 16.42 2.89 11.23
CA SER A 216 15.33 3.69 11.79
C SER A 216 15.62 4.09 13.23
N PRO A 217 14.83 5.02 13.83
CA PRO A 217 14.95 5.37 15.26
C PRO A 217 14.75 4.18 16.20
N TRP A 218 14.09 3.13 15.75
CA TRP A 218 13.77 1.92 16.54
C TRP A 218 14.77 0.79 16.33
N GLY A 219 15.70 0.96 15.40
CA GLY A 219 16.71 -0.01 15.01
C GLY A 219 16.59 -0.41 13.54
N ASP A 220 17.51 -1.27 13.11
CA ASP A 220 17.55 -1.79 11.75
C ASP A 220 16.33 -2.67 11.48
N GLY A 221 15.67 -2.45 10.33
CA GLY A 221 14.43 -3.14 10.02
C GLY A 221 13.86 -2.81 8.66
N ASN A 222 12.57 -3.12 8.52
CA ASN A 222 11.82 -3.02 7.29
C ASN A 222 10.45 -2.39 7.54
N PRO A 223 9.92 -1.58 6.61
CA PRO A 223 8.57 -1.03 6.73
C PRO A 223 7.50 -2.13 6.66
N GLY A 224 6.42 -1.95 7.40
CA GLY A 224 5.23 -2.79 7.29
C GLY A 224 4.48 -2.55 5.98
N TRP A 225 3.56 -3.46 5.67
CA TRP A 225 2.78 -3.37 4.44
C TRP A 225 1.79 -2.20 4.48
N HIS A 226 1.66 -1.49 3.35
CA HIS A 226 0.81 -0.33 3.08
C HIS A 226 1.23 1.00 3.73
N ILE A 227 2.24 1.04 4.60
CA ILE A 227 2.76 2.32 5.07
C ILE A 227 3.44 3.08 3.91
N GLU A 228 4.04 2.35 2.95
CA GLU A 228 4.60 2.90 1.73
C GLU A 228 3.54 3.58 0.87
N CYS A 229 2.36 2.96 0.73
CA CYS A 229 1.26 3.54 -0.04
C CYS A 229 0.75 4.82 0.62
N THR A 230 0.63 4.84 1.96
CA THR A 230 0.25 6.03 2.72
C THR A 230 1.28 7.14 2.51
N ALA A 231 2.57 6.85 2.65
CA ALA A 231 3.63 7.83 2.47
C ALA A 231 3.64 8.44 1.06
N MET A 232 3.55 7.60 0.03
CA MET A 232 3.59 8.06 -1.35
C MET A 232 2.30 8.78 -1.77
N SER A 233 1.11 8.30 -1.35
CA SER A 233 -0.15 9.00 -1.66
C SER A 233 -0.19 10.39 -1.02
N THR A 234 0.15 10.51 0.26
CA THR A 234 0.20 11.78 0.97
C THR A 234 1.21 12.74 0.34
N LYS A 235 2.42 12.25 0.01
CA LYS A 235 3.46 13.09 -0.60
C LYS A 235 3.07 13.64 -1.95
N TYR A 236 2.43 12.85 -2.80
CA TYR A 236 2.16 13.22 -4.19
C TYR A 236 0.77 13.79 -4.43
N LEU A 237 -0.22 13.45 -3.61
CA LEU A 237 -1.61 13.88 -3.80
C LEU A 237 -2.12 14.81 -2.69
N GLY A 238 -1.47 14.83 -1.53
CA GLY A 238 -1.88 15.61 -0.37
C GLY A 238 -2.48 14.77 0.74
N GLU A 239 -2.83 15.42 1.85
CA GLU A 239 -3.29 14.78 3.10
C GLU A 239 -4.79 14.43 3.11
N THR A 240 -5.51 14.66 2.03
CA THR A 240 -6.96 14.39 1.90
C THR A 240 -7.23 13.33 0.87
#